data_dc8cbe666d507ebb818c9a604cf12061
#
_entry.id   dc8cbe666d507ebb818c9a604cf12061
#
_cell.length_a   1.000
_cell.length_b   1.000
_cell.length_c   1.000
_cell.angle_alpha   90.00
_cell.angle_beta   90.00
_cell.angle_gamma   90.00
#
_symmetry.space_group_name_H-M   'P 1'
#
loop_
_entity.id
_entity.type
_entity.pdbx_description
1 polymer ?
#
loop_
_entity_poly.entity_id
_entity_poly.type
_entity_poly.pdbx_seq_one_letter_code
_entity_poly.pdbx_strand_id
1 'polypeptide(L)'
;MQLRSEQLDIEEQLSEFDQWLTARLERIKDTEKFSSEITSLCECINSISKYLNNFSSHNDCSIENLCNAVINAGDLFIVGDSFFNDENRITEFYNSYFNLLFLTSGATDNNLKNHFLIKLKDDDIKPLIPKRGNIKEKITFKLYDIPSTTKSEFIAKYLASCFVGSHEKYISNVETKPIFDLKFYLKLLLEEYTGLILEDNEETLQLWAICHSYMSLNSVTSDLPLGKYLLNSCTIFKVRGSVSASGGHITENILREKLLAIGLRPNEDFNTSDVTIGDEEIVEEGKRKKKTRAYDFILPYNIENWEPKPKLFIQSQFYAGDSGSVSHKVVDQTQSSRTFTLEKYPSARFVEYLDGAGYYAALRGDLAHMLSFDNTASFFQVKSILIRLRRELQLIDFITPIEIEHSILTSEDNSHCNIVNSLKNDGYSYDEIERAISICINYNYISIDNDKLKISESRKDIARRLLILDVAANHSYKVSDAQRNTQKYLLVPGYGSNYGILESELTGLACSACRQITITAPMFSNDIEWLLDQGVFKRR
;
A
#
# COMPACT_ATOMS: atom_id res chain seq x y z
N MET A 1 -10.70 8.38 -29.83
CA MET A 1 -9.53 7.63 -30.43
C MET A 1 -9.36 6.34 -29.65
N GLN A 2 -9.48 5.20 -30.31
CA GLN A 2 -9.22 3.90 -29.68
C GLN A 2 -7.74 3.59 -29.62
N LEU A 3 -7.33 2.97 -28.52
CA LEU A 3 -5.98 2.45 -28.36
C LEU A 3 -5.82 1.16 -29.18
N ARG A 4 -4.73 1.07 -29.92
CA ARG A 4 -4.37 -0.12 -30.69
C ARG A 4 -4.30 -1.35 -29.78
N SER A 5 -4.94 -2.44 -30.17
CA SER A 5 -4.78 -3.73 -29.48
C SER A 5 -3.63 -4.51 -30.09
N GLU A 6 -2.83 -5.20 -29.27
CA GLU A 6 -1.82 -6.16 -29.70
C GLU A 6 -1.96 -7.44 -28.89
N GLN A 7 -1.84 -8.57 -29.58
CA GLN A 7 -1.69 -9.87 -28.93
C GLN A 7 -0.20 -10.18 -28.82
N LEU A 8 0.28 -10.17 -27.59
CA LEU A 8 1.65 -10.54 -27.27
C LEU A 8 1.68 -11.98 -26.78
N ASP A 9 2.66 -12.76 -27.22
CA ASP A 9 2.93 -14.05 -26.61
C ASP A 9 3.45 -13.88 -25.17
N ILE A 10 3.51 -14.96 -24.40
CA ILE A 10 3.90 -14.90 -22.98
C ILE A 10 5.33 -14.40 -22.80
N GLU A 11 6.24 -14.74 -23.70
CA GLU A 11 7.63 -14.31 -23.61
C GLU A 11 7.77 -12.80 -23.84
N GLU A 12 7.06 -12.26 -24.81
CA GLU A 12 7.01 -10.81 -25.04
C GLU A 12 6.32 -10.07 -23.88
N GLN A 13 5.25 -10.62 -23.32
CA GLN A 13 4.61 -10.07 -22.12
C GLN A 13 5.57 -10.03 -20.92
N LEU A 14 6.31 -11.10 -20.69
CA LEU A 14 7.31 -11.18 -19.62
C LEU A 14 8.48 -10.22 -19.86
N SER A 15 8.93 -10.08 -21.10
CA SER A 15 9.99 -9.14 -21.46
C SER A 15 9.56 -7.68 -21.28
N GLU A 16 8.32 -7.36 -21.64
CA GLU A 16 7.74 -6.04 -21.38
C GLU A 16 7.59 -5.79 -19.88
N PHE A 17 7.12 -6.80 -19.13
CA PHE A 17 6.99 -6.72 -17.68
C PHE A 17 8.31 -6.31 -17.01
N ASP A 18 9.41 -6.94 -17.39
CA ASP A 18 10.75 -6.63 -16.86
C ASP A 18 11.18 -5.19 -17.19
N GLN A 19 10.89 -4.73 -18.40
CA GLN A 19 11.25 -3.38 -18.82
C GLN A 19 10.52 -2.29 -18.05
N TRP A 20 9.25 -2.55 -17.68
CA TRP A 20 8.39 -1.57 -17.02
C TRP A 20 8.24 -1.80 -15.52
N LEU A 21 8.97 -2.77 -14.98
CA LEU A 21 8.96 -3.13 -13.57
C LEU A 21 9.14 -1.89 -12.67
N THR A 22 8.33 -1.83 -11.62
CA THR A 22 8.48 -0.91 -10.51
C THR A 22 9.18 -1.64 -9.37
N ALA A 23 10.48 -1.41 -9.20
CA ALA A 23 11.25 -2.15 -8.22
C ALA A 23 10.79 -1.89 -6.78
N ARG A 24 10.30 -0.69 -6.52
CA ARG A 24 9.72 -0.26 -5.23
C ARG A 24 8.80 0.93 -5.45
N LEU A 25 7.76 1.03 -4.65
CA LEU A 25 6.83 2.16 -4.68
C LEU A 25 7.33 3.31 -3.80
N GLU A 26 7.88 2.97 -2.64
CA GLU A 26 8.32 3.91 -1.64
C GLU A 26 9.64 3.45 -1.00
N ARG A 27 10.47 4.38 -0.55
CA ARG A 27 11.63 4.05 0.27
C ARG A 27 11.16 3.90 1.71
N ILE A 28 11.52 2.78 2.35
CA ILE A 28 11.17 2.54 3.76
C ILE A 28 11.54 3.74 4.64
N LYS A 29 12.68 4.38 4.36
CA LYS A 29 13.17 5.55 5.12
C LYS A 29 12.32 6.82 4.96
N ASP A 30 11.51 6.89 3.91
CA ASP A 30 10.69 8.06 3.59
C ASP A 30 9.27 7.90 4.16
N THR A 31 8.95 6.75 4.76
CA THR A 31 7.64 6.46 5.35
C THR A 31 7.46 7.11 6.71
N GLU A 32 6.24 7.51 7.03
CA GLU A 32 5.88 7.99 8.37
C GLU A 32 6.14 6.93 9.44
N LYS A 33 5.89 5.65 9.11
CA LYS A 33 6.18 4.52 10.00
C LYS A 33 7.65 4.47 10.37
N PHE A 34 8.57 4.63 9.40
CA PHE A 34 10.00 4.66 9.69
C PHE A 34 10.37 5.86 10.57
N SER A 35 9.85 7.04 10.27
CA SER A 35 10.11 8.26 11.05
C SER A 35 9.63 8.13 12.49
N SER A 36 8.46 7.57 12.71
CA SER A 36 7.92 7.29 14.04
C SER A 36 8.77 6.27 14.80
N GLU A 37 9.10 5.15 14.18
CA GLU A 37 9.85 4.06 14.84
C GLU A 37 11.29 4.45 15.15
N ILE A 38 12.00 5.16 14.28
CA ILE A 38 13.38 5.59 14.57
C ILE A 38 13.39 6.63 15.69
N THR A 39 12.40 7.50 15.78
CA THR A 39 12.26 8.44 16.88
C THR A 39 12.03 7.69 18.20
N SER A 40 11.10 6.76 18.21
CA SER A 40 10.80 5.93 19.38
C SER A 40 12.02 5.08 19.83
N LEU A 41 12.80 4.53 18.89
CA LEU A 41 14.05 3.82 19.21
C LEU A 41 15.10 4.76 19.81
N CYS A 42 15.27 5.96 19.26
CA CYS A 42 16.19 6.95 19.82
C CYS A 42 15.81 7.36 21.25
N GLU A 43 14.54 7.59 21.51
CA GLU A 43 14.01 7.95 22.83
C GLU A 43 14.21 6.80 23.83
N CYS A 44 13.93 5.57 23.42
CA CYS A 44 14.17 4.37 24.22
C CYS A 44 15.65 4.25 24.61
N ILE A 45 16.57 4.36 23.65
CA ILE A 45 18.01 4.27 23.93
C ILE A 45 18.47 5.43 24.82
N ASN A 46 18.01 6.65 24.59
CA ASN A 46 18.34 7.79 25.44
C ASN A 46 17.88 7.57 26.89
N SER A 47 16.70 7.02 27.09
CA SER A 47 16.16 6.71 28.42
C SER A 47 16.98 5.62 29.13
N ILE A 48 17.28 4.54 28.44
CA ILE A 48 18.00 3.38 28.99
C ILE A 48 19.48 3.69 29.20
N SER A 49 20.12 4.41 28.28
CA SER A 49 21.55 4.73 28.34
C SER A 49 21.95 5.48 29.60
N LYS A 50 21.05 6.28 30.18
CA LYS A 50 21.29 6.95 31.47
C LYS A 50 21.57 5.96 32.60
N TYR A 51 20.95 4.80 32.57
CA TYR A 51 21.14 3.75 33.57
C TYR A 51 22.31 2.82 33.22
N LEU A 52 22.48 2.49 31.92
CA LEU A 52 23.57 1.63 31.46
C LEU A 52 24.94 2.32 31.58
N ASN A 53 25.02 3.64 31.47
CA ASN A 53 26.26 4.39 31.67
C ASN A 53 26.83 4.32 33.11
N ASN A 54 26.04 3.87 34.05
CA ASN A 54 26.52 3.63 35.41
C ASN A 54 27.31 2.31 35.55
N PHE A 55 27.28 1.45 34.54
CA PHE A 55 28.04 0.20 34.50
C PHE A 55 29.44 0.47 34.02
N SER A 56 30.42 0.16 34.84
CA SER A 56 31.85 0.41 34.55
C SER A 56 32.42 -0.56 33.50
N SER A 57 31.76 -1.69 33.32
CA SER A 57 32.18 -2.69 32.35
C SER A 57 30.98 -3.49 31.79
N HIS A 58 31.17 -4.12 30.65
CA HIS A 58 30.17 -5.03 30.06
C HIS A 58 29.85 -6.23 30.98
N ASN A 59 30.74 -6.62 31.87
CA ASN A 59 30.52 -7.70 32.82
C ASN A 59 29.41 -7.41 33.85
N ASP A 60 29.07 -6.13 34.06
CA ASP A 60 28.00 -5.68 34.95
C ASP A 60 26.62 -5.73 34.23
N CYS A 61 26.60 -6.01 32.95
CA CYS A 61 25.37 -6.05 32.15
C CYS A 61 24.68 -7.42 32.29
N SER A 62 24.05 -7.64 33.45
CA SER A 62 23.23 -8.82 33.71
C SER A 62 21.77 -8.61 33.34
N ILE A 63 20.99 -9.71 33.18
CA ILE A 63 19.54 -9.65 32.99
C ILE A 63 18.87 -8.83 34.10
N GLU A 64 19.29 -8.99 35.33
CA GLU A 64 18.77 -8.24 36.48
C GLU A 64 19.05 -6.74 36.33
N ASN A 65 20.27 -6.36 35.94
CA ASN A 65 20.64 -4.96 35.71
C ASN A 65 19.86 -4.37 34.52
N LEU A 66 19.63 -5.15 33.48
CA LEU A 66 18.80 -4.75 32.35
C LEU A 66 17.34 -4.54 32.76
N CYS A 67 16.75 -5.47 33.50
CA CYS A 67 15.40 -5.32 34.06
C CYS A 67 15.28 -4.06 34.93
N ASN A 68 16.26 -3.82 35.79
CA ASN A 68 16.29 -2.62 36.61
C ASN A 68 16.44 -1.34 35.78
N ALA A 69 17.25 -1.36 34.71
CA ALA A 69 17.39 -0.21 33.81
C ALA A 69 16.06 0.11 33.11
N VAL A 70 15.32 -0.90 32.64
CA VAL A 70 14.01 -0.72 31.99
C VAL A 70 12.96 -0.21 32.99
N ILE A 71 12.92 -0.79 34.20
CA ILE A 71 11.99 -0.37 35.25
C ILE A 71 12.29 1.07 35.66
N ASN A 72 13.56 1.41 35.82
CA ASN A 72 14.00 2.77 36.18
C ASN A 72 13.73 3.76 35.02
N ALA A 73 13.91 3.35 33.76
CA ALA A 73 13.49 4.15 32.61
C ALA A 73 11.97 4.39 32.63
N GLY A 74 11.18 3.38 32.99
CA GLY A 74 9.75 3.50 33.21
C GLY A 74 9.41 4.49 34.33
N ASP A 75 10.20 4.55 35.39
CA ASP A 75 10.00 5.49 36.49
C ASP A 75 10.14 6.96 36.07
N LEU A 76 10.84 7.25 34.96
CA LEU A 76 10.85 8.60 34.38
C LEU A 76 9.48 9.04 33.87
N PHE A 77 8.61 8.11 33.51
CA PHE A 77 7.24 8.35 33.10
C PHE A 77 6.26 8.39 34.30
N ILE A 78 6.73 7.97 35.50
CA ILE A 78 5.91 7.92 36.70
C ILE A 78 6.29 9.13 37.60
N VAL A 79 5.41 10.12 37.65
CA VAL A 79 5.54 11.27 38.54
C VAL A 79 4.39 11.21 39.55
N GLY A 80 4.64 10.59 40.71
CA GLY A 80 3.60 10.34 41.72
C GLY A 80 2.45 9.48 41.13
N ASP A 81 1.22 9.83 41.45
CA ASP A 81 0.03 9.12 40.93
C ASP A 81 -0.33 9.47 39.49
N SER A 82 0.41 10.37 38.84
CA SER A 82 0.09 10.86 37.49
C SER A 82 0.24 9.81 36.39
N PHE A 83 1.04 8.76 36.64
CA PHE A 83 1.21 7.65 35.69
C PHE A 83 -0.10 6.94 35.37
N PHE A 84 -0.94 6.70 36.35
CA PHE A 84 -2.22 6.03 36.19
C PHE A 84 -3.31 6.91 35.56
N ASN A 85 -3.10 8.21 35.59
CA ASN A 85 -4.03 9.21 35.06
C ASN A 85 -3.63 9.70 33.64
N ASP A 86 -2.44 9.31 33.19
CA ASP A 86 -1.91 9.73 31.88
C ASP A 86 -1.75 8.53 30.95
N GLU A 87 -2.76 8.30 30.11
CA GLU A 87 -2.77 7.23 29.11
C GLU A 87 -1.60 7.34 28.12
N ASN A 88 -1.17 8.56 27.79
CA ASN A 88 -0.07 8.78 26.85
C ASN A 88 1.26 8.32 27.46
N ARG A 89 1.53 8.65 28.70
CA ARG A 89 2.75 8.22 29.41
C ARG A 89 2.83 6.70 29.53
N ILE A 90 1.74 6.05 29.88
CA ILE A 90 1.68 4.58 29.93
C ILE A 90 1.95 4.01 28.54
N THR A 91 1.37 4.60 27.50
CA THR A 91 1.58 4.16 26.11
C THR A 91 3.04 4.32 25.69
N GLU A 92 3.67 5.43 25.99
CA GLU A 92 5.09 5.68 25.72
C GLU A 92 5.99 4.68 26.44
N PHE A 93 5.70 4.37 27.71
CA PHE A 93 6.43 3.37 28.48
C PHE A 93 6.36 1.99 27.82
N TYR A 94 5.18 1.52 27.42
CA TYR A 94 5.04 0.24 26.74
C TYR A 94 5.70 0.21 25.38
N ASN A 95 5.65 1.30 24.61
CA ASN A 95 6.36 1.39 23.35
C ASN A 95 7.89 1.32 23.55
N SER A 96 8.42 1.97 24.58
CA SER A 96 9.84 1.88 24.96
C SER A 96 10.22 0.46 25.37
N TYR A 97 9.34 -0.22 26.08
CA TYR A 97 9.51 -1.61 26.50
C TYR A 97 9.57 -2.57 25.27
N PHE A 98 8.62 -2.45 24.32
CA PHE A 98 8.65 -3.23 23.09
C PHE A 98 9.87 -2.92 22.23
N ASN A 99 10.29 -1.66 22.17
CA ASN A 99 11.50 -1.27 21.45
C ASN A 99 12.76 -1.89 22.07
N LEU A 100 12.81 -1.97 23.38
CA LEU A 100 13.91 -2.65 24.08
C LEU A 100 13.95 -4.14 23.72
N LEU A 101 12.81 -4.82 23.79
CA LEU A 101 12.71 -6.23 23.44
C LEU A 101 13.09 -6.48 21.98
N PHE A 102 12.70 -5.58 21.08
CA PHE A 102 13.14 -5.64 19.68
C PHE A 102 14.66 -5.51 19.55
N LEU A 103 15.27 -4.53 20.20
CA LEU A 103 16.72 -4.29 20.14
C LEU A 103 17.54 -5.45 20.72
N THR A 104 17.02 -6.15 21.72
CA THR A 104 17.71 -7.28 22.35
C THR A 104 17.51 -8.59 21.60
N SER A 105 16.36 -8.83 21.01
CA SER A 105 16.00 -10.11 20.43
C SER A 105 15.88 -10.10 18.89
N GLY A 106 15.78 -8.92 18.27
CA GLY A 106 15.48 -8.76 16.86
C GLY A 106 14.06 -9.23 16.46
N ALA A 107 13.21 -9.58 17.44
CA ALA A 107 11.85 -10.04 17.19
C ALA A 107 10.98 -8.90 16.65
N THR A 108 10.13 -9.19 15.66
CA THR A 108 9.19 -8.20 15.11
C THR A 108 8.08 -7.87 16.10
N ASP A 109 7.46 -6.69 15.96
CA ASP A 109 6.32 -6.28 16.80
C ASP A 109 5.24 -7.35 16.92
N ASN A 110 5.00 -8.09 15.84
CA ASN A 110 3.99 -9.14 15.83
C ASN A 110 4.41 -10.36 16.67
N ASN A 111 5.68 -10.73 16.61
CA ASN A 111 6.21 -11.81 17.44
C ASN A 111 6.20 -11.42 18.92
N LEU A 112 6.65 -10.21 19.24
CA LEU A 112 6.63 -9.67 20.60
C LEU A 112 5.20 -9.62 21.14
N LYS A 113 4.26 -9.11 20.36
CA LYS A 113 2.83 -9.10 20.70
C LYS A 113 2.30 -10.50 21.01
N ASN A 114 2.56 -11.46 20.13
CA ASN A 114 2.04 -12.82 20.31
C ASN A 114 2.64 -13.48 21.56
N HIS A 115 3.92 -13.30 21.76
CA HIS A 115 4.60 -13.82 22.96
C HIS A 115 4.02 -13.20 24.22
N PHE A 116 3.86 -11.88 24.24
CA PHE A 116 3.24 -11.15 25.35
C PHE A 116 1.82 -11.64 25.63
N LEU A 117 0.97 -11.82 24.60
CA LEU A 117 -0.39 -12.33 24.77
C LEU A 117 -0.44 -13.78 25.27
N ILE A 118 0.55 -14.61 24.88
CA ILE A 118 0.67 -16.00 25.40
C ILE A 118 1.01 -15.96 26.88
N LYS A 119 1.96 -15.14 27.30
CA LYS A 119 2.36 -15.00 28.72
C LYS A 119 1.23 -14.46 29.60
N LEU A 120 0.41 -13.55 29.10
CA LEU A 120 -0.78 -13.09 29.82
C LEU A 120 -1.77 -14.22 30.16
N LYS A 121 -1.73 -15.34 29.43
CA LYS A 121 -2.60 -16.51 29.65
C LYS A 121 -2.03 -17.55 30.58
N ASP A 122 -0.77 -17.41 30.96
CA ASP A 122 -0.11 -18.29 31.91
C ASP A 122 -0.83 -18.31 33.26
N ASP A 123 -1.04 -19.50 33.83
CA ASP A 123 -1.81 -19.65 35.06
C ASP A 123 -1.10 -19.07 36.28
N ASP A 124 0.21 -18.94 36.25
CA ASP A 124 1.00 -18.30 37.29
C ASP A 124 0.93 -16.75 37.19
N ILE A 125 0.75 -16.22 36.01
CA ILE A 125 0.70 -14.77 35.73
C ILE A 125 -0.72 -14.20 35.84
N LYS A 126 -1.72 -14.94 35.38
CA LYS A 126 -3.14 -14.48 35.42
C LYS A 126 -3.61 -13.88 36.74
N PRO A 127 -3.25 -14.46 37.92
CA PRO A 127 -3.67 -13.90 39.21
C PRO A 127 -3.07 -12.53 39.49
N LEU A 128 -1.92 -12.22 38.90
CA LEU A 128 -1.17 -10.96 39.09
C LEU A 128 -1.70 -9.83 38.20
N ILE A 129 -2.51 -10.14 37.19
CA ILE A 129 -2.99 -9.16 36.25
C ILE A 129 -4.21 -8.43 36.79
N PRO A 130 -4.21 -7.09 36.84
CA PRO A 130 -5.36 -6.32 37.29
C PRO A 130 -6.57 -6.54 36.36
N LYS A 131 -7.73 -6.66 36.92
CA LYS A 131 -8.99 -6.74 36.18
C LYS A 131 -9.40 -5.36 35.71
N ARG A 132 -9.65 -5.21 34.41
CA ARG A 132 -10.26 -3.99 33.87
C ARG A 132 -11.70 -3.88 34.34
N GLY A 133 -12.04 -2.77 34.99
CA GLY A 133 -13.42 -2.43 35.29
C GLY A 133 -13.91 -1.35 34.34
N ASN A 134 -14.98 -1.61 33.58
CA ASN A 134 -15.69 -0.54 32.90
C ASN A 134 -16.75 0.02 33.86
N ILE A 135 -16.53 1.24 34.34
CA ILE A 135 -17.40 1.89 35.34
C ILE A 135 -18.81 2.10 34.81
N LYS A 136 -18.99 2.29 33.50
CA LYS A 136 -20.30 2.55 32.86
C LYS A 136 -21.13 1.29 32.61
N GLU A 137 -20.51 0.14 32.35
CA GLU A 137 -21.22 -1.06 31.87
C GLU A 137 -21.11 -2.28 32.79
N LYS A 138 -20.42 -2.19 33.94
CA LYS A 138 -20.15 -3.32 34.87
C LYS A 138 -19.45 -4.54 34.24
N ILE A 139 -18.88 -4.41 33.05
CA ILE A 139 -18.18 -5.48 32.36
C ILE A 139 -16.71 -5.45 32.79
N THR A 140 -16.25 -6.53 33.39
CA THR A 140 -14.83 -6.73 33.75
C THR A 140 -14.12 -7.47 32.61
N PHE A 141 -13.26 -6.79 31.88
CA PHE A 141 -12.36 -7.45 30.92
C PHE A 141 -11.08 -7.89 31.66
N LYS A 142 -10.62 -9.07 31.32
CA LYS A 142 -9.31 -9.54 31.74
C LYS A 142 -8.31 -9.26 30.64
N LEU A 143 -7.07 -8.83 30.99
CA LEU A 143 -6.03 -8.55 29.99
C LEU A 143 -5.73 -9.76 29.10
N TYR A 144 -5.83 -10.97 29.64
CA TYR A 144 -5.60 -12.20 28.90
C TYR A 144 -6.74 -12.52 27.88
N ASP A 145 -7.84 -11.79 27.89
CA ASP A 145 -8.93 -11.93 26.91
C ASP A 145 -8.71 -11.03 25.67
N ILE A 146 -7.59 -10.33 25.56
CA ILE A 146 -7.24 -9.54 24.37
C ILE A 146 -7.19 -10.48 23.15
N PRO A 147 -7.95 -10.20 22.06
CA PRO A 147 -7.91 -11.02 20.86
C PRO A 147 -6.51 -11.06 20.24
N SER A 148 -6.08 -12.24 19.78
CA SER A 148 -4.79 -12.40 19.09
C SER A 148 -4.70 -11.60 17.78
N THR A 149 -5.84 -11.21 17.22
CA THR A 149 -5.95 -10.36 16.03
C THR A 149 -5.70 -8.88 16.30
N THR A 150 -5.65 -8.46 17.58
CA THR A 150 -5.37 -7.06 17.93
C THR A 150 -3.98 -6.66 17.41
N LYS A 151 -3.91 -5.54 16.73
CA LYS A 151 -2.65 -5.02 16.21
C LYS A 151 -1.72 -4.61 17.35
N SER A 152 -0.40 -4.80 17.18
CA SER A 152 0.62 -4.48 18.18
C SER A 152 0.56 -3.01 18.65
N GLU A 153 0.28 -2.07 17.76
CA GLU A 153 0.14 -0.64 18.06
C GLU A 153 -0.99 -0.32 19.06
N PHE A 154 -2.00 -1.20 19.18
CA PHE A 154 -3.12 -1.01 20.11
C PHE A 154 -2.90 -1.70 21.46
N ILE A 155 -1.91 -2.58 21.60
CA ILE A 155 -1.66 -3.31 22.84
C ILE A 155 -1.30 -2.34 23.97
N ALA A 156 -0.42 -1.38 23.72
CA ALA A 156 -0.03 -0.37 24.70
C ALA A 156 -1.23 0.46 25.19
N LYS A 157 -2.07 0.93 24.25
CA LYS A 157 -3.31 1.66 24.58
C LYS A 157 -4.31 0.80 25.37
N TYR A 158 -4.40 -0.48 25.02
CA TYR A 158 -5.27 -1.42 25.70
C TYR A 158 -4.82 -1.64 27.15
N LEU A 159 -3.52 -1.84 27.35
CA LEU A 159 -2.91 -1.97 28.68
C LEU A 159 -3.08 -0.69 29.49
N ALA A 160 -2.77 0.48 28.91
CA ALA A 160 -2.95 1.78 29.54
C ALA A 160 -4.39 1.97 30.04
N SER A 161 -5.37 1.71 29.16
CA SER A 161 -6.79 1.85 29.53
C SER A 161 -7.25 0.89 30.64
N CYS A 162 -6.60 -0.26 30.79
CA CYS A 162 -6.87 -1.20 31.89
C CYS A 162 -6.35 -0.68 33.23
N PHE A 163 -5.20 -0.03 33.23
CA PHE A 163 -4.60 0.50 34.45
C PHE A 163 -5.27 1.79 34.95
N VAL A 164 -5.55 2.73 34.05
CA VAL A 164 -6.27 3.98 34.37
C VAL A 164 -7.63 3.69 35.01
N GLY A 165 -8.41 2.74 34.45
CA GLY A 165 -9.70 2.37 35.03
C GLY A 165 -9.63 1.59 36.35
N SER A 166 -8.46 1.02 36.71
CA SER A 166 -8.29 0.26 37.96
C SER A 166 -7.92 1.16 39.13
N HIS A 167 -7.23 2.26 38.89
CA HIS A 167 -6.74 3.17 39.94
C HIS A 167 -7.88 3.81 40.77
N GLU A 168 -8.94 4.29 40.10
CA GLU A 168 -10.08 4.90 40.81
C GLU A 168 -10.80 3.93 41.77
N LYS A 169 -10.79 2.62 41.48
CA LYS A 169 -11.34 1.60 42.37
C LYS A 169 -10.42 1.25 43.54
N TYR A 170 -9.10 1.36 43.37
CA TYR A 170 -8.13 1.01 44.40
C TYR A 170 -7.96 2.09 45.44
N ILE A 171 -8.09 3.38 45.10
CA ILE A 171 -8.06 4.50 46.07
C ILE A 171 -9.22 4.41 47.07
N SER A 172 -10.37 3.87 46.65
CA SER A 172 -11.53 3.73 47.54
C SER A 172 -11.47 2.55 48.53
N ASN A 173 -10.54 1.60 48.33
CA ASN A 173 -10.34 0.42 49.18
C ASN A 173 -8.89 0.31 49.65
N VAL A 174 -8.46 1.15 50.50
CA VAL A 174 -7.25 1.27 51.34
C VAL A 174 -6.25 0.08 51.40
N GLU A 175 -6.07 -0.72 50.38
CA GLU A 175 -5.02 -1.74 50.26
C GLU A 175 -4.04 -1.43 49.13
N THR A 176 -2.88 -1.03 49.54
CA THR A 176 -1.66 -0.51 48.93
C THR A 176 -0.93 -1.40 47.93
N LYS A 177 -1.54 -1.95 46.88
CA LYS A 177 -0.81 -2.89 46.00
C LYS A 177 -0.72 -2.64 44.49
N PRO A 178 -1.34 -1.68 43.81
CA PRO A 178 -1.38 -1.70 42.36
C PRO A 178 -0.07 -1.30 41.65
N ILE A 179 0.68 -0.34 42.16
CA ILE A 179 1.92 0.16 41.51
C ILE A 179 3.04 -0.88 41.61
N PHE A 180 3.14 -1.53 42.75
CA PHE A 180 4.15 -2.57 43.01
C PHE A 180 3.90 -3.79 42.08
N ASP A 181 2.66 -4.16 41.88
CA ASP A 181 2.27 -5.30 41.08
C ASP A 181 2.56 -5.06 39.59
N LEU A 182 2.41 -3.82 39.08
CA LEU A 182 2.75 -3.51 37.68
C LEU A 182 4.25 -3.61 37.40
N LYS A 183 5.10 -3.03 38.26
CA LYS A 183 6.56 -3.12 38.12
C LYS A 183 7.04 -4.56 38.26
N PHE A 184 6.53 -5.29 39.22
CA PHE A 184 6.83 -6.70 39.40
C PHE A 184 6.40 -7.52 38.15
N TYR A 185 5.21 -7.27 37.66
CA TYR A 185 4.71 -7.93 36.47
C TYR A 185 5.54 -7.62 35.21
N LEU A 186 5.91 -6.37 34.99
CA LEU A 186 6.78 -5.99 33.87
C LEU A 186 8.19 -6.59 34.01
N LYS A 187 8.73 -6.64 35.22
CA LYS A 187 10.00 -7.31 35.51
C LYS A 187 9.91 -8.79 35.18
N LEU A 188 8.86 -9.47 35.65
CA LEU A 188 8.64 -10.89 35.38
C LEU A 188 8.53 -11.17 33.88
N LEU A 189 7.79 -10.37 33.11
CA LEU A 189 7.67 -10.52 31.66
C LEU A 189 9.01 -10.30 30.95
N LEU A 190 9.80 -9.33 31.39
CA LEU A 190 11.09 -9.06 30.80
C LEU A 190 12.08 -10.20 31.10
N GLU A 191 12.14 -10.66 32.36
CA GLU A 191 12.99 -11.80 32.77
C GLU A 191 12.62 -13.08 32.02
N GLU A 192 11.34 -13.40 31.92
CA GLU A 192 10.85 -14.54 31.17
C GLU A 192 11.16 -14.43 29.68
N TYR A 193 10.97 -13.26 29.09
CA TYR A 193 11.24 -13.06 27.67
C TYR A 193 12.73 -13.09 27.37
N THR A 194 13.54 -12.36 28.14
CA THR A 194 14.99 -12.35 27.99
C THR A 194 15.61 -13.69 28.37
N GLY A 195 15.09 -14.38 29.40
CA GLY A 195 15.54 -15.71 29.79
C GLY A 195 15.31 -16.78 28.72
N LEU A 196 14.26 -16.63 27.90
CA LEU A 196 14.01 -17.52 26.75
C LEU A 196 14.95 -17.28 25.56
N ILE A 197 15.49 -16.05 25.43
CA ILE A 197 16.26 -15.63 24.25
C ILE A 197 17.74 -15.43 24.59
N LEU A 198 18.06 -15.12 25.84
CA LEU A 198 19.40 -14.70 26.32
C LEU A 198 20.06 -15.79 27.17
N GLU A 199 20.09 -17.04 26.72
CA GLU A 199 20.81 -18.10 27.43
C GLU A 199 22.32 -17.78 27.62
N ASP A 200 22.90 -16.90 26.78
CA ASP A 200 24.34 -16.63 26.72
C ASP A 200 24.79 -15.18 27.05
N ASN A 201 23.97 -14.27 27.56
CA ASN A 201 24.32 -12.86 27.75
C ASN A 201 24.72 -12.07 26.46
N GLU A 202 24.74 -12.69 25.29
CA GLU A 202 25.25 -12.07 24.07
C GLU A 202 24.35 -10.90 23.62
N GLU A 203 23.04 -11.06 23.68
CA GLU A 203 22.10 -10.01 23.32
C GLU A 203 22.11 -8.84 24.32
N THR A 204 22.39 -9.13 25.59
CA THR A 204 22.57 -8.10 26.62
C THR A 204 23.82 -7.27 26.32
N LEU A 205 24.92 -7.93 25.94
CA LEU A 205 26.14 -7.27 25.47
C LEU A 205 25.91 -6.46 24.20
N GLN A 206 25.12 -6.99 23.28
CA GLN A 206 24.74 -6.30 22.05
C GLN A 206 23.93 -5.03 22.33
N LEU A 207 22.96 -5.08 23.23
CA LEU A 207 22.21 -3.89 23.65
C LEU A 207 23.12 -2.85 24.29
N TRP A 208 24.02 -3.27 25.20
CA TRP A 208 25.00 -2.38 25.82
C TRP A 208 25.90 -1.73 24.77
N ALA A 209 26.41 -2.49 23.81
CA ALA A 209 27.23 -1.99 22.72
C ALA A 209 26.48 -0.98 21.84
N ILE A 210 25.22 -1.24 21.51
CA ILE A 210 24.37 -0.31 20.74
C ILE A 210 24.17 1.00 21.52
N CYS A 211 23.84 0.93 22.80
CA CYS A 211 23.61 2.12 23.63
C CYS A 211 24.89 2.95 23.78
N HIS A 212 26.02 2.31 24.06
CA HIS A 212 27.33 2.99 24.15
C HIS A 212 27.76 3.63 22.84
N SER A 213 27.62 2.91 21.73
CA SER A 213 27.94 3.44 20.39
C SER A 213 27.05 4.62 20.03
N TYR A 214 25.77 4.52 20.32
CA TYR A 214 24.80 5.60 20.08
C TYR A 214 25.17 6.87 20.86
N MET A 215 25.45 6.75 22.15
CA MET A 215 25.81 7.88 23.00
C MET A 215 27.16 8.48 22.58
N SER A 216 28.14 7.63 22.29
CA SER A 216 29.45 8.06 21.80
C SER A 216 29.35 8.86 20.50
N LEU A 217 28.59 8.37 19.53
CA LEU A 217 28.38 9.06 18.26
C LEU A 217 27.65 10.42 18.44
N ASN A 218 26.70 10.50 19.35
CA ASN A 218 26.02 11.76 19.62
C ASN A 218 26.89 12.76 20.39
N SER A 219 27.90 12.31 21.13
CA SER A 219 28.82 13.18 21.86
C SER A 219 29.90 13.81 20.97
N VAL A 220 30.18 13.22 19.80
CA VAL A 220 31.22 13.69 18.86
C VAL A 220 30.83 14.98 18.14
N THR A 221 29.54 15.17 17.88
CA THR A 221 29.02 16.34 17.16
C THR A 221 27.78 16.88 17.83
N SER A 222 27.84 18.15 18.28
CA SER A 222 26.68 18.81 18.90
C SER A 222 25.50 19.05 17.93
N ASP A 223 25.78 19.12 16.63
CA ASP A 223 24.84 19.59 15.62
C ASP A 223 24.22 18.49 14.75
N LEU A 224 24.77 17.27 14.80
CA LEU A 224 24.31 16.15 13.99
C LEU A 224 24.08 14.91 14.87
N PRO A 225 22.84 14.41 14.99
CA PRO A 225 22.54 13.20 15.76
C PRO A 225 23.04 11.95 15.05
N LEU A 226 24.37 11.76 15.00
CA LEU A 226 25.00 10.64 14.27
C LEU A 226 24.54 9.27 14.79
N GLY A 227 24.26 9.15 16.07
CA GLY A 227 23.71 7.92 16.67
C GLY A 227 22.42 7.44 15.99
N LYS A 228 21.59 8.35 15.51
CA LYS A 228 20.37 8.01 14.77
C LYS A 228 20.67 7.16 13.54
N TYR A 229 21.78 7.41 12.83
CA TYR A 229 22.14 6.65 11.63
C TYR A 229 22.56 5.22 11.93
N LEU A 230 23.09 4.95 13.12
CA LEU A 230 23.40 3.59 13.59
C LEU A 230 22.13 2.74 13.66
N LEU A 231 20.99 3.34 14.01
CA LEU A 231 19.71 2.65 14.17
C LEU A 231 18.94 2.45 12.85
N ASN A 232 19.39 3.05 11.75
CA ASN A 232 18.68 2.95 10.49
C ASN A 232 18.44 1.50 10.04
N SER A 233 19.45 0.64 10.15
CA SER A 233 19.33 -0.76 9.73
C SER A 233 18.35 -1.53 10.62
N CYS A 234 18.41 -1.33 11.94
CA CYS A 234 17.48 -1.93 12.90
C CYS A 234 16.04 -1.45 12.62
N THR A 235 15.87 -0.14 12.41
CA THR A 235 14.55 0.42 12.12
C THR A 235 13.98 -0.11 10.80
N ILE A 236 14.81 -0.20 9.74
CA ILE A 236 14.38 -0.80 8.47
C ILE A 236 13.93 -2.24 8.67
N PHE A 237 14.69 -3.02 9.43
CA PHE A 237 14.33 -4.41 9.74
C PHE A 237 12.99 -4.48 10.51
N LYS A 238 12.82 -3.65 11.53
CA LYS A 238 11.61 -3.58 12.34
C LYS A 238 10.35 -3.27 11.52
N VAL A 239 10.41 -2.27 10.62
CA VAL A 239 9.24 -1.80 9.88
C VAL A 239 9.03 -2.50 8.53
N ARG A 240 10.03 -3.26 8.03
CA ARG A 240 9.99 -3.89 6.70
C ARG A 240 8.72 -4.69 6.46
N GLY A 241 8.32 -5.51 7.42
CA GLY A 241 7.12 -6.34 7.31
C GLY A 241 5.84 -5.53 7.19
N SER A 242 5.68 -4.49 8.01
CA SER A 242 4.49 -3.62 7.99
C SER A 242 4.44 -2.74 6.74
N VAL A 243 5.59 -2.21 6.29
CA VAL A 243 5.67 -1.43 5.05
C VAL A 243 5.40 -2.31 3.82
N SER A 244 5.91 -3.55 3.81
CA SER A 244 5.60 -4.50 2.73
C SER A 244 4.12 -4.88 2.69
N ALA A 245 3.48 -5.05 3.84
CA ALA A 245 2.05 -5.33 3.92
C ALA A 245 1.19 -4.13 3.45
N SER A 246 1.63 -2.90 3.71
CA SER A 246 0.96 -1.69 3.20
C SER A 246 1.22 -1.44 1.71
N GLY A 247 2.22 -2.09 1.12
CA GLY A 247 2.55 -1.95 -0.31
C GLY A 247 1.40 -2.32 -1.25
N GLY A 248 0.56 -3.30 -0.89
CA GLY A 248 -0.67 -3.63 -1.62
C GLY A 248 -1.64 -2.45 -1.68
N HIS A 249 -1.89 -1.80 -0.55
CA HIS A 249 -2.77 -0.63 -0.50
C HIS A 249 -2.21 0.59 -1.27
N ILE A 250 -0.88 0.73 -1.36
CA ILE A 250 -0.25 1.80 -2.15
C ILE A 250 -0.58 1.61 -3.64
N THR A 251 -0.45 0.39 -4.17
CA THR A 251 -0.79 0.11 -5.57
C THR A 251 -2.27 0.35 -5.86
N GLU A 252 -3.15 -0.07 -4.98
CA GLU A 252 -4.58 0.19 -5.09
C GLU A 252 -4.88 1.69 -5.09
N ASN A 253 -4.23 2.48 -4.21
CA ASN A 253 -4.39 3.93 -4.17
C ASN A 253 -3.90 4.60 -5.46
N ILE A 254 -2.74 4.15 -6.00
CA ILE A 254 -2.26 4.63 -7.30
C ILE A 254 -3.30 4.36 -8.39
N LEU A 255 -3.90 3.16 -8.41
CA LEU A 255 -4.93 2.84 -9.39
C LEU A 255 -6.17 3.72 -9.20
N ARG A 256 -6.64 3.92 -7.95
CA ARG A 256 -7.76 4.83 -7.64
C ARG A 256 -7.48 6.26 -8.13
N GLU A 257 -6.29 6.79 -7.88
CA GLU A 257 -5.89 8.12 -8.37
C GLU A 257 -5.92 8.20 -9.90
N LYS A 258 -5.45 7.16 -10.59
CA LYS A 258 -5.49 7.12 -12.07
C LYS A 258 -6.92 7.01 -12.60
N LEU A 259 -7.78 6.21 -11.96
CA LEU A 259 -9.22 6.12 -12.31
C LEU A 259 -9.92 7.48 -12.12
N LEU A 260 -9.66 8.17 -11.02
CA LEU A 260 -10.19 9.53 -10.79
C LEU A 260 -9.65 10.53 -11.82
N ALA A 261 -8.37 10.46 -12.17
CA ALA A 261 -7.75 11.35 -13.15
C ALA A 261 -8.38 11.22 -14.55
N ILE A 262 -8.75 10.02 -14.96
CA ILE A 262 -9.49 9.78 -16.21
C ILE A 262 -10.99 10.08 -16.09
N GLY A 263 -11.44 10.51 -14.91
CA GLY A 263 -12.81 11.00 -14.68
C GLY A 263 -13.81 9.94 -14.21
N LEU A 264 -13.36 8.76 -13.78
CA LEU A 264 -14.25 7.71 -13.26
C LEU A 264 -14.69 8.01 -11.82
N ARG A 265 -15.88 7.55 -11.47
CA ARG A 265 -16.55 7.86 -10.21
C ARG A 265 -16.44 6.69 -9.23
N PRO A 266 -15.99 6.95 -7.98
CA PRO A 266 -15.96 5.92 -6.95
C PRO A 266 -17.37 5.46 -6.58
N ASN A 267 -17.52 4.17 -6.31
CA ASN A 267 -18.77 3.47 -5.97
C ASN A 267 -19.85 3.45 -7.06
N GLU A 268 -19.59 4.06 -8.20
CA GLU A 268 -20.45 3.97 -9.39
C GLU A 268 -19.72 3.24 -10.52
N ASP A 269 -18.64 3.83 -11.05
CA ASP A 269 -17.86 3.24 -12.13
C ASP A 269 -16.89 2.16 -11.60
N PHE A 270 -16.40 2.29 -10.36
CA PHE A 270 -15.56 1.30 -9.69
C PHE A 270 -15.82 1.23 -8.18
N ASN A 271 -15.55 0.09 -7.55
CA ASN A 271 -15.68 -0.11 -6.09
C ASN A 271 -14.52 0.53 -5.32
N THR A 272 -14.78 0.92 -4.06
CA THR A 272 -13.78 1.49 -3.14
C THR A 272 -13.32 0.53 -2.05
N SER A 273 -13.98 -0.61 -1.92
CA SER A 273 -13.62 -1.71 -1.02
C SER A 273 -13.66 -3.04 -1.77
N ASP A 274 -12.91 -4.01 -1.29
CA ASP A 274 -12.80 -5.33 -1.91
C ASP A 274 -14.15 -6.01 -2.06
N VAL A 275 -14.37 -6.66 -3.21
CA VAL A 275 -15.61 -7.36 -3.53
C VAL A 275 -15.36 -8.84 -3.73
N THR A 276 -16.01 -9.67 -2.93
CA THR A 276 -15.95 -11.12 -3.08
C THR A 276 -17.16 -11.58 -3.90
N ILE A 277 -16.91 -12.30 -4.99
CA ILE A 277 -17.93 -13.00 -5.76
C ILE A 277 -17.97 -14.45 -5.27
N GLY A 278 -19.07 -14.89 -4.69
CA GLY A 278 -19.25 -16.24 -4.17
C GLY A 278 -20.70 -16.48 -3.78
N ASP A 279 -21.09 -17.74 -3.58
CA ASP A 279 -22.42 -18.09 -3.08
C ASP A 279 -22.62 -17.52 -1.66
N GLU A 280 -23.58 -16.63 -1.50
CA GLU A 280 -24.10 -16.22 -0.20
C GLU A 280 -24.97 -17.34 0.44
N GLU A 281 -25.27 -18.41 -0.29
CA GLU A 281 -26.12 -19.50 0.14
C GLU A 281 -25.32 -20.79 0.42
N ILE A 282 -25.73 -21.41 1.55
CA ILE A 282 -25.39 -22.73 2.08
C ILE A 282 -24.18 -22.73 3.00
N VAL A 283 -24.43 -22.27 4.22
CA VAL A 283 -23.75 -22.80 5.39
C VAL A 283 -24.40 -24.15 5.76
N GLU A 284 -24.05 -25.22 5.08
CA GLU A 284 -24.19 -26.56 5.66
C GLU A 284 -23.15 -26.70 6.76
N GLU A 285 -23.59 -26.92 7.98
CA GLU A 285 -22.75 -27.19 9.13
C GLU A 285 -21.72 -28.28 8.80
N GLY A 286 -20.44 -27.92 8.84
CA GLY A 286 -19.31 -28.82 8.72
C GLY A 286 -18.46 -28.75 7.45
N LYS A 287 -18.82 -28.05 6.39
CA LYS A 287 -17.96 -27.85 5.21
C LYS A 287 -17.20 -26.54 5.30
N ARG A 288 -15.86 -26.59 5.34
CA ARG A 288 -15.00 -25.41 5.24
C ARG A 288 -15.31 -24.66 3.94
N LYS A 289 -15.75 -23.39 4.03
CA LYS A 289 -15.86 -22.50 2.87
C LYS A 289 -14.57 -22.54 2.07
N LYS A 290 -14.62 -22.84 0.76
CA LYS A 290 -13.50 -22.59 -0.13
C LYS A 290 -13.21 -21.08 -0.05
N LYS A 291 -12.01 -20.72 0.41
CA LYS A 291 -11.58 -19.32 0.42
C LYS A 291 -11.35 -18.87 -1.01
N THR A 292 -12.26 -18.07 -1.55
CA THR A 292 -12.06 -17.34 -2.80
C THR A 292 -11.30 -16.05 -2.50
N ARG A 293 -10.57 -15.55 -3.49
CA ARG A 293 -9.91 -14.25 -3.41
C ARG A 293 -10.89 -13.16 -3.81
N ALA A 294 -10.90 -12.04 -3.09
CA ALA A 294 -11.67 -10.87 -3.47
C ALA A 294 -11.06 -10.18 -4.71
N TYR A 295 -11.88 -9.39 -5.39
CA TYR A 295 -11.45 -8.45 -6.42
C TYR A 295 -11.24 -7.09 -5.80
N ASP A 296 -10.08 -6.50 -6.08
CA ASP A 296 -9.73 -5.16 -5.61
C ASP A 296 -10.52 -4.10 -6.39
N PHE A 297 -10.76 -4.35 -7.69
CA PHE A 297 -11.57 -3.47 -8.53
C PHE A 297 -12.50 -4.26 -9.47
N ILE A 298 -13.71 -3.73 -9.63
CA ILE A 298 -14.72 -4.21 -10.57
C ILE A 298 -15.24 -3.01 -11.36
N LEU A 299 -15.31 -3.13 -12.68
CA LEU A 299 -15.79 -2.07 -13.57
C LEU A 299 -16.74 -2.64 -14.65
N PRO A 300 -17.85 -1.97 -14.95
CA PRO A 300 -18.50 -0.98 -14.11
C PRO A 300 -19.03 -1.61 -12.84
N TYR A 301 -19.14 -0.85 -11.74
CA TYR A 301 -19.49 -1.42 -10.43
C TYR A 301 -20.99 -1.33 -10.11
N ASN A 302 -21.53 -0.12 -10.04
CA ASN A 302 -22.93 0.13 -9.64
C ASN A 302 -23.48 1.37 -10.34
N ILE A 303 -23.82 1.23 -11.61
CA ILE A 303 -24.42 2.32 -12.39
C ILE A 303 -25.93 2.07 -12.41
N GLU A 304 -26.71 3.01 -11.86
CA GLU A 304 -28.16 2.94 -11.87
C GLU A 304 -28.72 2.90 -13.30
N ASN A 305 -29.67 2.00 -13.52
CA ASN A 305 -30.38 1.82 -14.80
C ASN A 305 -29.48 1.51 -15.99
N TRP A 306 -28.25 1.06 -15.77
CA TRP A 306 -27.36 0.65 -16.80
C TRP A 306 -27.20 -0.87 -16.83
N GLU A 307 -27.58 -1.47 -17.95
CA GLU A 307 -27.18 -2.82 -18.28
C GLU A 307 -26.09 -2.76 -19.35
N PRO A 308 -24.87 -2.94 -18.96
CA PRO A 308 -24.34 -4.26 -18.67
C PRO A 308 -23.89 -4.43 -17.22
N LYS A 309 -24.02 -5.68 -16.77
CA LYS A 309 -23.44 -6.20 -15.53
C LYS A 309 -21.94 -5.96 -15.49
N PRO A 310 -21.28 -6.00 -14.34
CA PRO A 310 -19.83 -5.91 -14.25
C PRO A 310 -19.13 -6.80 -15.28
N LYS A 311 -18.18 -6.24 -15.99
CA LYS A 311 -17.46 -6.95 -17.07
C LYS A 311 -15.96 -7.09 -16.82
N LEU A 312 -15.34 -6.15 -16.11
CA LEU A 312 -13.91 -6.14 -15.86
C LEU A 312 -13.63 -6.36 -14.36
N PHE A 313 -12.83 -7.35 -14.06
CA PHE A 313 -12.47 -7.77 -12.70
C PHE A 313 -10.95 -7.71 -12.55
N ILE A 314 -10.46 -6.93 -11.59
CA ILE A 314 -9.05 -6.66 -11.40
C ILE A 314 -8.62 -7.16 -10.03
N GLN A 315 -7.51 -7.90 -10.00
CA GLN A 315 -6.82 -8.32 -8.79
C GLN A 315 -5.43 -7.68 -8.75
N SER A 316 -5.10 -7.05 -7.62
CA SER A 316 -3.85 -6.31 -7.43
C SER A 316 -2.86 -7.12 -6.60
N GLN A 317 -1.59 -7.13 -7.04
CA GLN A 317 -0.49 -7.74 -6.30
C GLN A 317 0.80 -6.96 -6.53
N PHE A 318 1.44 -6.58 -5.45
CA PHE A 318 2.76 -5.96 -5.49
C PHE A 318 3.74 -6.72 -4.60
N TYR A 319 4.82 -7.20 -5.20
CA TYR A 319 5.87 -7.89 -4.45
C TYR A 319 7.21 -7.17 -4.60
N ALA A 320 7.62 -6.45 -3.55
CA ALA A 320 8.89 -5.72 -3.53
C ALA A 320 10.12 -6.63 -3.32
N GLY A 321 9.93 -7.87 -2.87
CA GLY A 321 11.02 -8.81 -2.56
C GLY A 321 10.52 -10.24 -2.32
N ASP A 322 11.32 -11.07 -1.65
CA ASP A 322 11.02 -12.49 -1.47
C ASP A 322 9.77 -12.74 -0.59
N SER A 323 8.73 -13.32 -1.18
CA SER A 323 7.52 -13.76 -0.48
C SER A 323 7.04 -15.13 -0.99
N GLY A 324 7.98 -16.03 -1.25
CA GLY A 324 7.80 -17.26 -2.00
C GLY A 324 6.69 -18.23 -1.57
N SER A 325 6.22 -18.19 -0.31
CA SER A 325 5.17 -19.13 0.13
C SER A 325 3.74 -18.60 -0.02
N VAL A 326 3.56 -17.30 -0.26
CA VAL A 326 2.25 -16.68 -0.36
C VAL A 326 1.71 -16.73 -1.80
N SER A 327 2.58 -16.66 -2.79
CA SER A 327 2.21 -16.55 -4.21
C SER A 327 1.50 -17.78 -4.76
N HIS A 328 1.95 -19.00 -4.46
CA HIS A 328 1.28 -20.22 -4.94
C HIS A 328 -0.16 -20.34 -4.46
N LYS A 329 -0.43 -19.98 -3.19
CA LYS A 329 -1.80 -19.94 -2.67
C LYS A 329 -2.66 -18.91 -3.38
N VAL A 330 -2.06 -17.79 -3.79
CA VAL A 330 -2.76 -16.72 -4.49
C VAL A 330 -3.15 -17.17 -5.90
N VAL A 331 -2.28 -17.89 -6.60
CA VAL A 331 -2.58 -18.45 -7.93
C VAL A 331 -3.81 -19.37 -7.87
N ASP A 332 -3.83 -20.34 -6.94
CA ASP A 332 -4.95 -21.25 -6.76
C ASP A 332 -6.25 -20.53 -6.39
N GLN A 333 -6.17 -19.54 -5.51
CA GLN A 333 -7.32 -18.73 -5.10
C GLN A 333 -7.85 -17.85 -6.24
N THR A 334 -6.97 -17.31 -7.08
CA THR A 334 -7.33 -16.55 -8.27
C THR A 334 -8.13 -17.41 -9.25
N GLN A 335 -7.65 -18.60 -9.56
CA GLN A 335 -8.36 -19.52 -10.46
C GLN A 335 -9.74 -19.92 -9.92
N SER A 336 -9.84 -20.18 -8.62
CA SER A 336 -11.12 -20.52 -7.98
C SER A 336 -12.11 -19.35 -8.02
N SER A 337 -11.67 -18.12 -7.71
CA SER A 337 -12.56 -16.94 -7.75
C SER A 337 -13.05 -16.63 -9.16
N ARG A 338 -12.22 -16.84 -10.20
CA ARG A 338 -12.61 -16.66 -11.60
C ARG A 338 -13.67 -17.65 -12.05
N THR A 339 -13.55 -18.90 -11.64
CA THR A 339 -14.57 -19.93 -11.96
C THR A 339 -15.94 -19.51 -11.43
N PHE A 340 -16.04 -19.11 -10.17
CA PHE A 340 -17.30 -18.62 -9.59
C PHE A 340 -17.81 -17.34 -10.27
N THR A 341 -16.90 -16.45 -10.65
CA THR A 341 -17.29 -15.21 -11.32
C THR A 341 -17.85 -15.48 -12.70
N LEU A 342 -17.28 -16.41 -13.47
CA LEU A 342 -17.78 -16.80 -14.79
C LEU A 342 -19.15 -17.48 -14.74
N GLU A 343 -19.46 -18.22 -13.67
CA GLU A 343 -20.79 -18.77 -13.47
C GLU A 343 -21.86 -17.66 -13.33
N LYS A 344 -21.52 -16.57 -12.65
CA LYS A 344 -22.43 -15.42 -12.43
C LYS A 344 -22.37 -14.39 -13.57
N TYR A 345 -21.19 -14.16 -14.13
CA TYR A 345 -20.90 -13.19 -15.19
C TYR A 345 -20.12 -13.87 -16.34
N PRO A 346 -20.81 -14.55 -17.26
CA PRO A 346 -20.16 -15.33 -18.34
C PRO A 346 -19.27 -14.51 -19.28
N SER A 347 -19.51 -13.20 -19.37
CA SER A 347 -18.71 -12.26 -20.19
C SER A 347 -17.62 -11.55 -19.38
N ALA A 348 -17.32 -12.00 -18.15
CA ALA A 348 -16.30 -11.40 -17.31
C ALA A 348 -14.92 -11.50 -17.97
N ARG A 349 -14.17 -10.39 -17.93
CA ARG A 349 -12.77 -10.29 -18.32
C ARG A 349 -11.93 -10.06 -17.08
N PHE A 350 -10.84 -10.78 -16.97
CA PHE A 350 -9.95 -10.70 -15.80
C PHE A 350 -8.66 -10.00 -16.20
N VAL A 351 -8.27 -9.04 -15.40
CA VAL A 351 -7.03 -8.29 -15.60
C VAL A 351 -6.21 -8.35 -14.32
N GLU A 352 -4.94 -8.68 -14.47
CA GLU A 352 -3.99 -8.74 -13.39
C GLU A 352 -3.26 -7.40 -13.24
N TYR A 353 -3.34 -6.80 -12.05
CA TYR A 353 -2.51 -5.65 -11.69
C TYR A 353 -1.30 -6.16 -10.92
N LEU A 354 -0.22 -6.42 -11.62
CA LEU A 354 0.98 -7.08 -11.10
C LEU A 354 2.18 -6.16 -11.22
N ASP A 355 2.91 -5.92 -10.14
CA ASP A 355 4.17 -5.18 -10.20
C ASP A 355 5.09 -5.55 -9.03
N GLY A 356 6.35 -5.12 -9.09
CA GLY A 356 7.33 -5.34 -8.05
C GLY A 356 8.46 -6.31 -8.39
N ALA A 357 9.64 -6.06 -7.80
CA ALA A 357 10.88 -6.79 -8.10
C ALA A 357 10.83 -8.30 -7.79
N GLY A 358 9.93 -8.73 -6.91
CA GLY A 358 9.73 -10.15 -6.58
C GLY A 358 9.35 -11.00 -7.80
N TYR A 359 8.62 -10.45 -8.76
CA TYR A 359 8.25 -11.14 -9.99
C TYR A 359 9.38 -11.31 -11.00
N TYR A 360 10.47 -10.59 -10.83
CA TYR A 360 11.64 -10.75 -11.71
C TYR A 360 12.43 -12.05 -11.42
N ALA A 361 12.42 -12.52 -10.18
CA ALA A 361 13.22 -13.67 -9.74
C ALA A 361 12.36 -14.78 -9.14
N ALA A 362 12.05 -14.72 -7.86
CA ALA A 362 11.44 -15.82 -7.10
C ALA A 362 10.03 -16.19 -7.59
N LEU A 363 9.26 -15.22 -8.09
CA LEU A 363 7.87 -15.41 -8.50
C LEU A 363 7.68 -15.42 -10.02
N ARG A 364 8.75 -15.60 -10.78
CA ARG A 364 8.70 -15.61 -12.25
C ARG A 364 7.77 -16.69 -12.81
N GLY A 365 7.80 -17.87 -12.22
CA GLY A 365 6.92 -18.98 -12.62
C GLY A 365 5.45 -18.68 -12.34
N ASP A 366 5.14 -18.07 -11.21
CA ASP A 366 3.77 -17.69 -10.85
C ASP A 366 3.23 -16.59 -11.76
N LEU A 367 4.08 -15.60 -12.09
CA LEU A 367 3.73 -14.57 -13.08
C LEU A 367 3.37 -15.19 -14.43
N ALA A 368 4.25 -16.05 -14.97
CA ALA A 368 4.01 -16.72 -16.24
C ALA A 368 2.72 -17.55 -16.21
N HIS A 369 2.46 -18.23 -15.08
CA HIS A 369 1.25 -19.03 -14.92
C HIS A 369 -0.01 -18.19 -14.89
N MET A 370 -0.03 -17.07 -14.14
CA MET A 370 -1.17 -16.15 -14.11
C MET A 370 -1.47 -15.52 -15.48
N LEU A 371 -0.42 -15.17 -16.23
CA LEU A 371 -0.58 -14.63 -17.58
C LEU A 371 -1.06 -15.68 -18.59
N SER A 372 -0.83 -16.98 -18.33
CA SER A 372 -1.25 -18.09 -19.18
C SER A 372 -2.66 -18.60 -18.92
N PHE A 373 -3.39 -18.10 -17.95
CA PHE A 373 -4.79 -18.50 -17.74
C PHE A 373 -5.66 -18.12 -18.95
N ASP A 374 -6.46 -19.04 -19.43
CA ASP A 374 -7.33 -18.87 -20.62
C ASP A 374 -8.23 -17.61 -20.54
N ASN A 375 -8.60 -17.20 -19.35
CA ASN A 375 -9.49 -16.06 -19.08
C ASN A 375 -8.74 -14.80 -18.65
N THR A 376 -7.41 -14.80 -18.61
CA THR A 376 -6.65 -13.56 -18.41
C THR A 376 -6.69 -12.73 -19.68
N ALA A 377 -7.42 -11.63 -19.66
CA ALA A 377 -7.53 -10.73 -20.80
C ALA A 377 -6.26 -9.91 -21.01
N SER A 378 -5.66 -9.44 -19.92
CA SER A 378 -4.48 -8.59 -19.95
C SER A 378 -3.86 -8.50 -18.55
N PHE A 379 -2.68 -7.87 -18.48
CA PHE A 379 -2.11 -7.39 -17.23
C PHE A 379 -1.72 -5.92 -17.37
N PHE A 380 -1.55 -5.25 -16.25
CA PHE A 380 -0.88 -3.94 -16.21
C PHE A 380 -0.02 -3.77 -14.98
N GLN A 381 0.92 -2.86 -15.06
CA GLN A 381 1.83 -2.43 -14.02
C GLN A 381 1.55 -0.96 -13.70
N VAL A 382 2.08 -0.42 -12.61
CA VAL A 382 1.93 1.00 -12.23
C VAL A 382 2.13 1.95 -13.41
N LYS A 383 3.12 1.65 -14.27
CA LYS A 383 3.50 2.51 -15.39
C LYS A 383 2.64 2.32 -16.65
N SER A 384 1.91 1.21 -16.77
CA SER A 384 1.09 0.91 -17.96
C SER A 384 -0.42 1.07 -17.74
N ILE A 385 -0.86 1.47 -16.53
CA ILE A 385 -2.29 1.63 -16.19
C ILE A 385 -3.03 2.48 -17.24
N LEU A 386 -2.52 3.67 -17.54
CA LEU A 386 -3.20 4.64 -18.41
C LEU A 386 -3.33 4.19 -19.89
N ILE A 387 -2.64 3.15 -20.30
CA ILE A 387 -2.78 2.56 -21.63
C ILE A 387 -3.54 1.25 -21.55
N ARG A 388 -3.03 0.26 -20.79
CA ARG A 388 -3.59 -1.09 -20.80
C ARG A 388 -5.00 -1.15 -20.19
N LEU A 389 -5.22 -0.47 -19.06
CA LEU A 389 -6.55 -0.45 -18.43
C LEU A 389 -7.57 0.27 -19.32
N ARG A 390 -7.22 1.43 -19.89
CA ARG A 390 -8.14 2.14 -20.78
C ARG A 390 -8.47 1.32 -22.02
N ARG A 391 -7.49 0.61 -22.58
CA ARG A 391 -7.73 -0.31 -23.69
C ARG A 391 -8.73 -1.41 -23.31
N GLU A 392 -8.61 -2.02 -22.13
CA GLU A 392 -9.58 -3.02 -21.66
C GLU A 392 -10.97 -2.43 -21.44
N LEU A 393 -11.09 -1.19 -20.96
CA LEU A 393 -12.36 -0.48 -20.85
C LEU A 393 -13.00 -0.23 -22.21
N GLN A 394 -12.20 0.20 -23.20
CA GLN A 394 -12.66 0.37 -24.59
C GLN A 394 -13.18 -0.95 -25.19
N LEU A 395 -12.50 -2.07 -24.93
CA LEU A 395 -12.89 -3.40 -25.42
C LEU A 395 -14.20 -3.93 -24.81
N ILE A 396 -14.64 -3.41 -23.68
CA ILE A 396 -15.93 -3.78 -23.07
C ILE A 396 -17.05 -2.78 -23.35
N ASP A 397 -16.84 -1.88 -24.32
CA ASP A 397 -17.78 -0.80 -24.66
C ASP A 397 -18.06 0.16 -23.47
N PHE A 398 -17.01 0.50 -22.71
CA PHE A 398 -17.10 1.44 -21.60
C PHE A 398 -16.32 2.72 -21.92
N ILE A 399 -17.05 3.82 -22.06
CA ILE A 399 -16.45 5.13 -22.39
C ILE A 399 -16.12 5.87 -21.10
N THR A 400 -14.85 6.22 -20.92
CA THR A 400 -14.44 7.14 -19.85
C THR A 400 -14.54 8.60 -20.33
N PRO A 401 -14.60 9.58 -19.42
CA PRO A 401 -14.59 10.99 -19.80
C PRO A 401 -13.44 11.38 -20.73
N ILE A 402 -12.28 10.73 -20.61
CA ILE A 402 -11.12 11.00 -21.48
C ILE A 402 -11.42 10.69 -22.95
N GLU A 403 -12.17 9.64 -23.27
CA GLU A 403 -12.54 9.33 -24.65
C GLU A 403 -13.42 10.42 -25.27
N ILE A 404 -14.35 10.99 -24.47
CA ILE A 404 -15.16 12.16 -24.88
C ILE A 404 -14.28 13.38 -25.12
N GLU A 405 -13.40 13.68 -24.15
CA GLU A 405 -12.47 14.82 -24.23
C GLU A 405 -11.52 14.68 -25.44
N HIS A 406 -11.01 13.47 -25.71
CA HIS A 406 -10.18 13.22 -26.90
C HIS A 406 -10.96 13.38 -28.21
N SER A 407 -12.22 12.93 -28.27
CA SER A 407 -13.06 13.14 -29.43
C SER A 407 -13.26 14.64 -29.71
N ILE A 408 -13.47 15.44 -28.66
CA ILE A 408 -13.54 16.91 -28.78
C ILE A 408 -12.21 17.50 -29.25
N LEU A 409 -11.07 17.11 -28.66
CA LEU A 409 -9.75 17.67 -29.02
C LEU A 409 -9.36 17.37 -30.47
N THR A 410 -9.76 16.23 -31.00
CA THR A 410 -9.38 15.77 -32.34
C THR A 410 -10.36 16.16 -33.43
N SER A 411 -11.56 16.63 -33.08
CA SER A 411 -12.58 17.05 -34.04
C SER A 411 -12.33 18.46 -34.56
N GLU A 412 -12.66 18.69 -35.84
CA GLU A 412 -12.72 20.04 -36.42
C GLU A 412 -14.03 20.75 -36.06
N ASP A 413 -15.11 20.01 -35.93
CA ASP A 413 -16.42 20.50 -35.51
C ASP A 413 -16.89 19.75 -34.27
N ASN A 414 -16.98 20.48 -33.17
CA ASN A 414 -17.36 19.98 -31.85
C ASN A 414 -18.87 19.90 -31.64
N SER A 415 -19.69 19.93 -32.69
CA SER A 415 -21.12 19.72 -32.54
C SER A 415 -21.40 18.35 -31.89
N HIS A 416 -22.42 18.31 -31.06
CA HIS A 416 -22.84 17.06 -30.39
C HIS A 416 -22.98 15.91 -31.38
N CYS A 417 -23.64 16.15 -32.50
CA CYS A 417 -23.84 15.14 -33.55
C CYS A 417 -22.51 14.60 -34.12
N ASN A 418 -21.52 15.47 -34.34
CA ASN A 418 -20.23 15.03 -34.90
C ASN A 418 -19.41 14.24 -33.87
N ILE A 419 -19.43 14.61 -32.59
CA ILE A 419 -18.77 13.88 -31.51
C ILE A 419 -19.41 12.49 -31.36
N VAL A 420 -20.74 12.41 -31.35
CA VAL A 420 -21.46 11.12 -31.32
C VAL A 420 -21.10 10.24 -32.53
N ASN A 421 -21.05 10.81 -33.73
CA ASN A 421 -20.69 10.05 -34.94
C ASN A 421 -19.22 9.57 -34.89
N SER A 422 -18.32 10.41 -34.40
CA SER A 422 -16.91 10.03 -34.21
C SER A 422 -16.76 8.83 -33.30
N LEU A 423 -17.44 8.84 -32.15
CA LEU A 423 -17.40 7.75 -31.17
C LEU A 423 -18.11 6.47 -31.66
N LYS A 424 -19.19 6.62 -32.46
CA LYS A 424 -19.80 5.47 -33.17
C LYS A 424 -18.83 4.83 -34.15
N ASN A 425 -18.07 5.63 -34.90
CA ASN A 425 -17.05 5.12 -35.82
C ASN A 425 -15.89 4.43 -35.07
N ASP A 426 -15.63 4.83 -33.84
CA ASP A 426 -14.71 4.14 -32.94
C ASP A 426 -15.29 2.83 -32.35
N GLY A 427 -16.58 2.50 -32.64
CA GLY A 427 -17.22 1.23 -32.30
C GLY A 427 -18.08 1.24 -31.03
N TYR A 428 -18.28 2.40 -30.40
CA TYR A 428 -19.11 2.50 -29.21
C TYR A 428 -20.62 2.52 -29.52
N SER A 429 -21.39 1.95 -28.59
CA SER A 429 -22.86 1.98 -28.68
C SER A 429 -23.40 3.40 -28.40
N TYR A 430 -24.55 3.71 -29.01
CA TYR A 430 -25.18 5.02 -28.83
C TYR A 430 -25.53 5.32 -27.38
N ASP A 431 -26.06 4.34 -26.69
CA ASP A 431 -26.50 4.48 -25.30
C ASP A 431 -25.32 4.76 -24.36
N GLU A 432 -24.18 4.11 -24.60
CA GLU A 432 -22.96 4.35 -23.84
C GLU A 432 -22.37 5.74 -24.14
N ILE A 433 -22.41 6.19 -25.39
CA ILE A 433 -21.96 7.54 -25.75
C ILE A 433 -22.78 8.61 -25.03
N GLU A 434 -24.12 8.52 -25.10
CA GLU A 434 -25.01 9.50 -24.44
C GLU A 434 -24.85 9.46 -22.91
N ARG A 435 -24.70 8.27 -22.34
CA ARG A 435 -24.37 8.11 -20.92
C ARG A 435 -23.10 8.87 -20.56
N ALA A 436 -22.02 8.64 -21.28
CA ALA A 436 -20.72 9.23 -21.02
C ALA A 436 -20.74 10.76 -21.19
N ILE A 437 -21.40 11.28 -22.23
CA ILE A 437 -21.57 12.73 -22.46
C ILE A 437 -22.36 13.34 -21.29
N SER A 438 -23.46 12.72 -20.87
CA SER A 438 -24.28 13.17 -19.76
C SER A 438 -23.48 13.27 -18.46
N ILE A 439 -22.64 12.25 -18.18
CA ILE A 439 -21.73 12.27 -17.03
C ILE A 439 -20.74 13.42 -17.12
N CYS A 440 -20.11 13.61 -18.29
CA CYS A 440 -19.15 14.71 -18.48
C CYS A 440 -19.77 16.08 -18.25
N ILE A 441 -21.04 16.28 -18.63
CA ILE A 441 -21.78 17.52 -18.38
C ILE A 441 -22.09 17.67 -16.90
N ASN A 442 -22.65 16.62 -16.26
CA ASN A 442 -23.06 16.66 -14.87
C ASN A 442 -21.89 16.91 -13.90
N TYR A 443 -20.70 16.43 -14.23
CA TYR A 443 -19.48 16.62 -13.44
C TYR A 443 -18.64 17.83 -13.89
N ASN A 444 -19.17 18.66 -14.80
CA ASN A 444 -18.47 19.83 -15.34
C ASN A 444 -17.11 19.51 -15.99
N TYR A 445 -16.96 18.33 -16.59
CA TYR A 445 -15.78 18.02 -17.41
C TYR A 445 -15.87 18.67 -18.78
N ILE A 446 -17.10 18.76 -19.30
CA ILE A 446 -17.42 19.48 -20.51
C ILE A 446 -18.64 20.40 -20.30
N SER A 447 -18.80 21.37 -21.18
CA SER A 447 -19.99 22.22 -21.28
C SER A 447 -20.54 22.22 -22.69
N ILE A 448 -21.84 22.53 -22.81
CA ILE A 448 -22.50 22.72 -24.10
C ILE A 448 -22.75 24.21 -24.31
N ASP A 449 -22.32 24.74 -25.45
CA ASP A 449 -22.58 26.12 -25.87
C ASP A 449 -22.96 26.13 -27.35
N ASN A 450 -24.20 26.50 -27.66
CA ASN A 450 -24.74 26.50 -29.03
C ASN A 450 -24.52 25.16 -29.77
N ASP A 451 -24.90 24.06 -29.16
CA ASP A 451 -24.71 22.68 -29.64
C ASP A 451 -23.24 22.23 -29.80
N LYS A 452 -22.29 23.03 -29.32
CA LYS A 452 -20.86 22.69 -29.32
C LYS A 452 -20.40 22.24 -27.95
N LEU A 453 -19.71 21.13 -27.91
CA LEU A 453 -19.08 20.60 -26.70
C LEU A 453 -17.71 21.26 -26.50
N LYS A 454 -17.44 21.69 -25.26
CA LYS A 454 -16.19 22.34 -24.88
C LYS A 454 -15.64 21.69 -23.62
N ILE A 455 -14.37 21.38 -23.60
CA ILE A 455 -13.67 20.85 -22.42
C ILE A 455 -13.50 21.97 -21.39
N SER A 456 -13.77 21.69 -20.11
CA SER A 456 -13.57 22.64 -19.03
C SER A 456 -12.08 22.96 -18.81
N GLU A 457 -11.76 24.16 -18.32
CA GLU A 457 -10.37 24.60 -18.12
C GLU A 457 -9.58 23.63 -17.22
N SER A 458 -10.22 23.10 -16.16
CA SER A 458 -9.59 22.15 -15.23
C SER A 458 -9.21 20.81 -15.85
N ARG A 459 -9.79 20.47 -17.00
CA ARG A 459 -9.57 19.18 -17.68
C ARG A 459 -8.64 19.28 -18.88
N LYS A 460 -8.44 20.47 -19.44
CA LYS A 460 -7.68 20.67 -20.68
C LYS A 460 -6.27 20.07 -20.64
N ASP A 461 -5.55 20.25 -19.54
CA ASP A 461 -4.17 19.78 -19.44
C ASP A 461 -4.11 18.26 -19.38
N ILE A 462 -4.95 17.63 -18.55
CA ILE A 462 -4.96 16.16 -18.45
C ILE A 462 -5.44 15.52 -19.76
N ALA A 463 -6.48 16.06 -20.39
CA ALA A 463 -6.98 15.58 -21.66
C ALA A 463 -5.91 15.69 -22.77
N ARG A 464 -5.19 16.81 -22.87
CA ARG A 464 -4.11 17.00 -23.84
C ARG A 464 -2.94 16.03 -23.59
N ARG A 465 -2.49 15.89 -22.34
CA ARG A 465 -1.40 14.98 -21.96
C ARG A 465 -1.73 13.53 -22.30
N LEU A 466 -2.95 13.09 -21.99
CA LEU A 466 -3.37 11.74 -22.34
C LEU A 466 -3.61 11.56 -23.83
N LEU A 467 -4.01 12.60 -24.58
CA LEU A 467 -4.04 12.54 -26.04
C LEU A 467 -2.63 12.35 -26.63
N ILE A 468 -1.63 13.06 -26.12
CA ILE A 468 -0.22 12.85 -26.53
C ILE A 468 0.22 11.42 -26.24
N LEU A 469 -0.16 10.87 -25.08
CA LEU A 469 0.12 9.49 -24.73
C LEU A 469 -0.55 8.49 -25.70
N ASP A 470 -1.81 8.72 -26.08
CA ASP A 470 -2.55 7.86 -27.02
C ASP A 470 -1.96 7.93 -28.43
N VAL A 471 -1.56 9.12 -28.87
CA VAL A 471 -0.85 9.28 -30.15
C VAL A 471 0.46 8.51 -30.12
N ALA A 472 1.25 8.64 -29.06
CA ALA A 472 2.49 7.88 -28.91
C ALA A 472 2.24 6.36 -28.89
N ALA A 473 1.24 5.91 -28.15
CA ALA A 473 0.86 4.51 -28.05
C ALA A 473 0.47 3.93 -29.42
N ASN A 474 -0.41 4.61 -30.16
CA ASN A 474 -0.92 4.15 -31.45
C ASN A 474 0.11 4.17 -32.57
N HIS A 475 1.11 5.06 -32.49
CA HIS A 475 2.18 5.21 -33.48
C HIS A 475 3.52 4.60 -33.05
N SER A 476 3.58 3.97 -31.86
CA SER A 476 4.80 3.30 -31.41
C SER A 476 5.17 2.11 -32.28
N TYR A 477 6.46 1.86 -32.40
CA TYR A 477 7.02 0.72 -33.12
C TYR A 477 8.21 0.12 -32.36
N LYS A 478 8.63 -1.08 -32.72
CA LYS A 478 9.75 -1.77 -32.08
C LYS A 478 11.05 -1.08 -32.44
N VAL A 479 11.74 -0.55 -31.43
CA VAL A 479 12.97 0.24 -31.58
C VAL A 479 14.19 -0.64 -31.30
N SER A 480 15.12 -0.72 -32.23
CA SER A 480 16.37 -1.46 -32.06
C SER A 480 17.36 -0.71 -31.17
N ASP A 481 18.34 -1.44 -30.59
CA ASP A 481 19.39 -0.84 -29.76
C ASP A 481 20.24 0.18 -30.54
N ALA A 482 20.50 -0.08 -31.80
CA ALA A 482 21.23 0.84 -32.67
C ALA A 482 20.49 2.18 -32.84
N GLN A 483 19.18 2.14 -33.03
CA GLN A 483 18.35 3.35 -33.15
C GLN A 483 18.33 4.14 -31.85
N ARG A 484 18.16 3.47 -30.70
CA ARG A 484 18.15 4.11 -29.38
C ARG A 484 19.46 4.81 -29.02
N ASN A 485 20.57 4.34 -29.56
CA ASN A 485 21.89 4.96 -29.32
C ASN A 485 22.16 6.19 -30.18
N THR A 486 21.37 6.42 -31.21
CA THR A 486 21.61 7.51 -32.20
C THR A 486 20.57 8.62 -32.15
N GLN A 487 19.38 8.36 -31.60
CA GLN A 487 18.26 9.29 -31.62
C GLN A 487 17.48 9.23 -30.30
N LYS A 488 16.73 10.29 -29.98
CA LYS A 488 15.90 10.37 -28.76
C LYS A 488 14.54 9.69 -28.98
N TYR A 489 14.36 8.56 -28.32
CA TYR A 489 13.10 7.82 -28.31
C TYR A 489 12.38 7.95 -26.99
N LEU A 490 11.04 8.01 -27.06
CA LEU A 490 10.13 7.84 -25.94
C LEU A 490 9.56 6.43 -26.00
N LEU A 491 9.97 5.56 -25.08
CA LEU A 491 9.41 4.22 -24.97
C LEU A 491 8.04 4.29 -24.30
N VAL A 492 7.12 3.45 -24.75
CA VAL A 492 5.71 3.39 -24.36
C VAL A 492 5.36 1.96 -23.93
N PRO A 493 4.71 1.75 -22.76
CA PRO A 493 4.27 0.42 -22.34
C PRO A 493 3.02 -0.03 -23.09
N GLY A 494 2.74 -1.32 -23.04
CA GLY A 494 1.48 -1.89 -23.50
C GLY A 494 1.53 -2.56 -24.87
N TYR A 495 2.67 -2.55 -25.54
CA TYR A 495 2.84 -3.06 -26.90
C TYR A 495 4.02 -4.03 -27.08
N GLY A 496 4.61 -4.45 -25.97
CA GLY A 496 5.81 -5.29 -25.92
C GLY A 496 7.06 -4.53 -25.51
N SER A 497 8.16 -5.26 -25.37
CA SER A 497 9.43 -4.66 -24.99
C SER A 497 10.01 -3.79 -26.12
N ASN A 498 10.58 -2.66 -25.73
CA ASN A 498 11.25 -1.73 -26.65
C ASN A 498 10.35 -1.07 -27.71
N TYR A 499 9.04 -0.97 -27.44
CA TYR A 499 8.15 -0.16 -28.26
C TYR A 499 8.29 1.32 -27.88
N GLY A 500 8.37 2.19 -28.88
CA GLY A 500 8.50 3.63 -28.67
C GLY A 500 8.35 4.41 -29.95
N ILE A 501 8.43 5.72 -29.83
CA ILE A 501 8.31 6.68 -30.92
C ILE A 501 9.44 7.72 -30.84
N LEU A 502 9.88 8.24 -31.95
CA LEU A 502 10.85 9.33 -31.98
C LEU A 502 10.21 10.60 -31.40
N GLU A 503 10.89 11.29 -30.48
CA GLU A 503 10.34 12.48 -29.80
C GLU A 503 9.97 13.59 -30.81
N SER A 504 10.75 13.77 -31.87
CA SER A 504 10.48 14.71 -32.96
C SER A 504 9.27 14.33 -33.82
N GLU A 505 9.06 13.03 -34.05
CA GLU A 505 7.91 12.50 -34.78
C GLU A 505 6.62 12.69 -33.95
N LEU A 506 6.65 12.36 -32.66
CA LEU A 506 5.53 12.53 -31.76
C LEU A 506 5.06 13.98 -31.71
N THR A 507 5.99 14.96 -31.74
CA THR A 507 5.64 16.38 -31.75
C THR A 507 4.75 16.72 -32.95
N GLY A 508 5.13 16.28 -34.14
CA GLY A 508 4.37 16.52 -35.35
C GLY A 508 2.97 15.85 -35.33
N LEU A 509 2.93 14.61 -34.89
CA LEU A 509 1.68 13.82 -34.80
C LEU A 509 0.73 14.41 -33.74
N ALA A 510 1.23 14.78 -32.57
CA ALA A 510 0.41 15.38 -31.51
C ALA A 510 -0.17 16.73 -31.90
N CYS A 511 0.63 17.60 -32.56
CA CYS A 511 0.15 18.87 -33.07
C CYS A 511 -0.91 18.68 -34.17
N SER A 512 -0.75 17.66 -35.01
CA SER A 512 -1.72 17.37 -36.08
C SER A 512 -3.00 16.74 -35.54
N ALA A 513 -2.93 15.93 -34.50
CA ALA A 513 -4.08 15.28 -33.88
C ALA A 513 -4.93 16.27 -33.07
N CYS A 514 -4.32 17.22 -32.37
CA CYS A 514 -5.01 18.16 -31.51
C CYS A 514 -5.54 19.37 -32.33
N ARG A 515 -6.82 19.33 -32.73
CA ARG A 515 -7.46 20.34 -33.59
C ARG A 515 -7.96 21.56 -32.80
N GLN A 516 -8.33 21.36 -31.53
CA GLN A 516 -8.98 22.40 -30.72
C GLN A 516 -8.02 23.25 -29.88
N ILE A 517 -6.80 22.77 -29.69
CA ILE A 517 -5.76 23.45 -28.92
C ILE A 517 -4.48 23.48 -29.75
N THR A 518 -3.93 24.66 -29.97
CA THR A 518 -2.59 24.78 -30.57
C THR A 518 -1.53 24.40 -29.56
N ILE A 519 -0.90 23.24 -29.75
CA ILE A 519 0.20 22.78 -28.89
C ILE A 519 1.46 23.57 -29.25
N THR A 520 1.92 24.43 -28.34
CA THR A 520 3.19 25.14 -28.50
C THR A 520 4.36 24.28 -28.03
N ALA A 521 5.58 24.58 -28.49
CA ALA A 521 6.77 23.82 -28.10
C ALA A 521 7.00 23.78 -26.56
N PRO A 522 6.82 24.87 -25.80
CA PRO A 522 6.89 24.79 -24.35
C PRO A 522 5.81 23.93 -23.72
N MET A 523 4.57 23.98 -24.21
CA MET A 523 3.48 23.13 -23.72
C MET A 523 3.81 21.65 -23.96
N PHE A 524 4.25 21.31 -25.18
CA PHE A 524 4.63 19.94 -25.49
C PHE A 524 5.75 19.42 -24.59
N SER A 525 6.81 20.23 -24.40
CA SER A 525 7.91 19.85 -23.50
C SER A 525 7.45 19.61 -22.06
N ASN A 526 6.60 20.48 -21.52
CA ASN A 526 6.03 20.31 -20.18
C ASN A 526 5.15 19.06 -20.07
N ASP A 527 4.38 18.76 -21.11
CA ASP A 527 3.52 17.58 -21.14
C ASP A 527 4.35 16.28 -21.22
N ILE A 528 5.44 16.27 -21.99
CA ILE A 528 6.37 15.14 -22.05
C ILE A 528 7.08 14.94 -20.70
N GLU A 529 7.58 16.00 -20.07
CA GLU A 529 8.19 15.89 -18.74
C GLU A 529 7.18 15.35 -17.71
N TRP A 530 5.94 15.82 -17.74
CA TRP A 530 4.91 15.27 -16.86
C TRP A 530 4.66 13.77 -17.11
N LEU A 531 4.61 13.31 -18.37
CA LEU A 531 4.44 11.89 -18.71
C LEU A 531 5.66 11.04 -18.29
N LEU A 532 6.87 11.60 -18.35
CA LEU A 532 8.08 10.98 -17.83
C LEU A 532 8.04 10.85 -16.30
N ASP A 533 7.60 11.90 -15.61
CA ASP A 533 7.44 11.90 -14.15
C ASP A 533 6.37 10.90 -13.68
N GLN A 534 5.30 10.74 -14.47
CA GLN A 534 4.30 9.68 -14.23
C GLN A 534 4.85 8.27 -14.53
N GLY A 535 6.04 8.15 -15.11
CA GLY A 535 6.69 6.90 -15.46
C GLY A 535 6.05 6.17 -16.65
N VAL A 536 5.08 6.78 -17.35
CA VAL A 536 4.42 6.18 -18.53
C VAL A 536 5.27 6.31 -19.79
N PHE A 537 6.25 7.21 -19.79
CA PHE A 537 7.31 7.25 -20.78
C PHE A 537 8.67 6.94 -20.15
N LYS A 538 9.57 6.39 -20.95
CA LYS A 538 11.01 6.31 -20.65
C LYS A 538 11.78 6.92 -21.80
N ARG A 539 12.61 7.93 -21.52
CA ARG A 539 13.51 8.50 -22.54
C ARG A 539 14.73 7.59 -22.70
N ARG A 540 15.04 7.25 -23.93
CA ARG A 540 16.20 6.42 -24.31
C ARG A 540 16.93 7.03 -25.47
#